data_1532ae8d91a1bb996319841acd491a6c
#
_entry.id   1532ae8d91a1bb996319841acd491a6c
#
_cell.length_a   1.000
_cell.length_b   1.000
_cell.length_c   1.000
_cell.angle_alpha   90.00
_cell.angle_beta   90.00
_cell.angle_gamma   90.00
#
_symmetry.space_group_name_H-M   'P 1'
#
loop_
_entity.id
_entity.type
_entity.pdbx_description
1 polymer ?
#
loop_
_entity_poly.entity_id
_entity_poly.type
_entity_poly.pdbx_seq_one_letter_code
_entity_poly.pdbx_strand_id
1 'polypeptide(L)'
;RQDYITRVYSLPQKYGNIAKAYIAQDEQLEIQNGGEVTIPNPLALNMYVLGYDENKNYQSINQAVKENLKLYLSQYRILTDAINIKNAFIINIAVKFSIIVRKGLNHNDVSFRAIQAVKRHFQTTKWQINQPIILSDIANEILKVDGVVSVSPPDHNNPNSDLVVIENRNLLSQGYSGNVYDITSATRKGIIYPSLD
;
A
#
# COMPACT_ATOMS: atom_id res chain seq x y z
N ARG A 1 -8.35 -19.15 4.00
CA ARG A 1 -7.43 -17.99 3.99
C ARG A 1 -7.88 -16.90 4.96
N GLN A 2 -9.15 -16.49 4.89
CA GLN A 2 -9.72 -15.44 5.74
C GLN A 2 -9.59 -15.76 7.24
N ASP A 3 -9.71 -17.03 7.60
CA ASP A 3 -9.59 -17.51 8.99
C ASP A 3 -8.19 -17.23 9.56
N TYR A 4 -7.14 -17.43 8.77
CA TYR A 4 -5.77 -17.09 9.20
C TYR A 4 -5.60 -15.58 9.45
N ILE A 5 -6.19 -14.73 8.62
CA ILE A 5 -6.15 -13.26 8.80
C ILE A 5 -6.84 -12.88 10.11
N THR A 6 -8.00 -13.46 10.39
CA THR A 6 -8.73 -13.23 11.66
C THR A 6 -7.88 -13.65 12.85
N ARG A 7 -7.18 -14.79 12.76
CA ARG A 7 -6.28 -15.26 13.82
C ARG A 7 -5.09 -14.33 14.01
N VAL A 8 -4.50 -13.82 12.93
CA VAL A 8 -3.40 -12.84 13.00
C VAL A 8 -3.81 -11.59 13.78
N TYR A 9 -5.01 -11.06 13.53
CA TYR A 9 -5.52 -9.90 14.29
C TYR A 9 -5.92 -10.24 15.73
N SER A 10 -6.14 -11.51 16.04
CA SER A 10 -6.41 -11.98 17.40
C SER A 10 -5.14 -12.30 18.19
N LEU A 11 -3.96 -12.04 17.64
CA LEU A 11 -2.69 -12.26 18.33
C LEU A 11 -2.62 -11.39 19.61
N PRO A 12 -2.37 -11.98 20.79
CA PRO A 12 -2.21 -11.21 22.01
C PRO A 12 -1.04 -10.20 21.90
N GLN A 13 -1.25 -8.97 22.35
CA GLN A 13 -0.27 -7.88 22.24
C GLN A 13 1.12 -8.21 22.82
N LYS A 14 1.20 -9.09 23.81
CA LYS A 14 2.47 -9.56 24.40
C LYS A 14 3.41 -10.23 23.39
N TYR A 15 2.88 -10.75 22.29
CA TYR A 15 3.65 -11.41 21.24
C TYR A 15 4.01 -10.48 20.07
N GLY A 16 3.48 -9.27 20.08
CA GLY A 16 3.70 -8.25 19.06
C GLY A 16 2.39 -7.65 18.55
N ASN A 17 2.49 -6.50 17.90
CA ASN A 17 1.34 -5.80 17.32
C ASN A 17 1.43 -5.85 15.80
N ILE A 18 0.38 -6.39 15.17
CA ILE A 18 0.26 -6.48 13.71
C ILE A 18 -0.79 -5.48 13.25
N ALA A 19 -0.36 -4.56 12.40
CA ALA A 19 -1.21 -3.51 11.84
C ALA A 19 -2.05 -4.00 10.67
N LYS A 20 -1.39 -4.72 9.75
CA LYS A 20 -1.99 -5.25 8.53
C LYS A 20 -1.46 -6.65 8.23
N ALA A 21 -2.33 -7.49 7.70
CA ALA A 21 -1.98 -8.82 7.24
C ALA A 21 -2.69 -9.13 5.91
N TYR A 22 -1.98 -9.78 5.01
CA TYR A 22 -2.50 -10.22 3.72
C TYR A 22 -1.94 -11.61 3.39
N ILE A 23 -2.74 -12.49 2.82
CA ILE A 23 -2.33 -13.84 2.44
C ILE A 23 -2.52 -14.02 0.94
N ALA A 24 -1.42 -14.33 0.27
CA ALA A 24 -1.40 -14.77 -1.11
C ALA A 24 -0.95 -16.24 -1.21
N GLN A 25 -1.36 -16.92 -2.25
CA GLN A 25 -0.78 -18.19 -2.63
C GLN A 25 0.63 -17.94 -3.16
N ASP A 26 1.52 -18.91 -3.01
CA ASP A 26 2.88 -18.78 -3.54
C ASP A 26 2.83 -19.00 -5.06
N GLU A 27 2.58 -17.92 -5.78
CA GLU A 27 2.56 -17.90 -7.26
C GLU A 27 3.88 -17.38 -7.85
N GLN A 28 4.83 -17.02 -6.99
CA GLN A 28 6.08 -16.42 -7.44
C GLN A 28 6.99 -17.46 -8.07
N LEU A 29 7.11 -17.36 -9.38
CA LEU A 29 8.26 -17.87 -10.13
C LEU A 29 9.46 -17.00 -9.74
N GLU A 30 10.19 -17.37 -8.70
CA GLU A 30 11.50 -16.77 -8.45
C GLU A 30 12.44 -17.22 -9.58
N ILE A 31 12.64 -16.35 -10.55
CA ILE A 31 13.77 -16.48 -11.49
C ILE A 31 15.01 -16.11 -10.68
N GLN A 32 15.61 -17.09 -10.03
CA GLN A 32 16.93 -16.90 -9.45
C GLN A 32 17.94 -16.72 -10.58
N ASN A 33 18.94 -15.86 -10.37
CA ASN A 33 20.05 -15.64 -11.29
C ASN A 33 20.75 -16.98 -11.61
N GLY A 34 20.34 -17.64 -12.68
CA GLY A 34 20.82 -18.97 -13.07
C GLY A 34 19.83 -19.77 -13.90
N GLY A 35 18.62 -19.28 -14.11
CA GLY A 35 17.64 -19.90 -15.01
C GLY A 35 16.89 -21.11 -14.46
N GLU A 36 17.02 -21.44 -13.18
CA GLU A 36 16.16 -22.43 -12.54
C GLU A 36 14.80 -21.82 -12.21
N VAL A 37 13.78 -22.29 -12.88
CA VAL A 37 12.38 -21.96 -12.61
C VAL A 37 11.95 -22.75 -11.38
N THR A 38 11.81 -22.11 -10.24
CA THR A 38 11.24 -22.75 -9.05
C THR A 38 9.75 -22.96 -9.28
N ILE A 39 9.30 -24.20 -9.28
CA ILE A 39 7.87 -24.53 -9.43
C ILE A 39 7.13 -23.99 -8.21
N PRO A 40 6.09 -23.14 -8.38
CA PRO A 40 5.32 -22.63 -7.25
C PRO A 40 4.74 -23.79 -6.44
N ASN A 41 4.86 -23.72 -5.13
CA ASN A 41 4.22 -24.72 -4.27
C ASN A 41 2.77 -24.28 -3.99
N PRO A 42 1.75 -24.94 -4.57
CA PRO A 42 0.36 -24.56 -4.40
C PRO A 42 -0.15 -24.71 -2.96
N LEU A 43 0.59 -25.44 -2.12
CA LEU A 43 0.29 -25.62 -0.70
C LEU A 43 1.00 -24.59 0.19
N ALA A 44 1.90 -23.78 -0.36
CA ALA A 44 2.57 -22.71 0.35
C ALA A 44 1.75 -21.41 0.30
N LEU A 45 1.51 -20.83 1.46
CA LEU A 45 0.85 -19.56 1.63
C LEU A 45 1.88 -18.52 2.09
N ASN A 46 2.00 -17.42 1.35
CA ASN A 46 2.78 -16.27 1.75
C ASN A 46 1.89 -15.31 2.54
N MET A 47 2.23 -15.10 3.80
CA MET A 47 1.56 -14.13 4.67
C MET A 47 2.42 -12.88 4.77
N TYR A 48 1.92 -11.78 4.22
CA TYR A 48 2.56 -10.47 4.30
C TYR A 48 2.00 -9.70 5.49
N VAL A 49 2.91 -9.19 6.34
CA VAL A 49 2.52 -8.53 7.59
C VAL A 49 3.27 -7.20 7.76
N LEU A 50 2.61 -6.26 8.44
CA LEU A 50 3.17 -4.96 8.84
C LEU A 50 2.79 -4.66 10.28
N GLY A 51 3.66 -3.91 10.96
CA GLY A 51 3.38 -3.28 12.23
C GLY A 51 3.12 -1.78 12.10
N TYR A 52 2.77 -1.14 13.21
CA TYR A 52 2.80 0.31 13.36
C TYR A 52 3.96 0.72 14.24
N ASP A 53 4.59 1.85 13.91
CA ASP A 53 5.48 2.56 14.80
C ASP A 53 4.70 3.38 15.86
N GLU A 54 5.39 4.08 16.73
CA GLU A 54 4.79 4.94 17.77
C GLU A 54 3.94 6.07 17.18
N ASN A 55 4.23 6.49 15.94
CA ASN A 55 3.51 7.53 15.21
C ASN A 55 2.37 6.99 14.33
N LYS A 56 2.05 5.70 14.43
CA LYS A 56 1.06 4.99 13.60
C LYS A 56 1.41 4.95 12.10
N ASN A 57 2.69 5.09 11.75
CA ASN A 57 3.18 4.81 10.41
C ASN A 57 3.45 3.32 10.24
N TYR A 58 3.44 2.85 9.00
CA TYR A 58 3.80 1.47 8.72
C TYR A 58 5.28 1.21 8.97
N GLN A 59 5.56 0.11 9.64
CA GLN A 59 6.92 -0.41 9.78
C GLN A 59 6.96 -1.92 9.59
N SER A 60 8.13 -2.40 9.18
CA SER A 60 8.40 -3.82 9.12
C SER A 60 8.47 -4.40 10.53
N ILE A 61 7.88 -5.58 10.74
CA ILE A 61 7.98 -6.28 12.01
C ILE A 61 9.33 -6.99 12.12
N ASN A 62 9.83 -7.09 13.36
CA ASN A 62 11.08 -7.78 13.63
C ASN A 62 10.93 -9.31 13.54
N GLN A 63 12.05 -10.02 13.49
CA GLN A 63 12.08 -11.47 13.35
C GLN A 63 11.40 -12.18 14.53
N ALA A 64 11.58 -11.69 15.75
CA ALA A 64 10.97 -12.28 16.94
C ALA A 64 9.45 -12.29 16.89
N VAL A 65 8.83 -11.19 16.42
CA VAL A 65 7.36 -11.12 16.23
C VAL A 65 6.90 -12.11 15.16
N LYS A 66 7.66 -12.29 14.07
CA LYS A 66 7.33 -13.27 13.03
C LYS A 66 7.38 -14.70 13.59
N GLU A 67 8.37 -15.03 14.39
CA GLU A 67 8.51 -16.35 15.02
C GLU A 67 7.38 -16.61 16.01
N ASN A 68 7.03 -15.63 16.83
CA ASN A 68 5.89 -15.71 17.73
C ASN A 68 4.57 -15.91 16.95
N LEU A 69 4.39 -15.17 15.86
CA LEU A 69 3.23 -15.31 15.00
C LEU A 69 3.18 -16.70 14.34
N LYS A 70 4.32 -17.20 13.86
CA LYS A 70 4.43 -18.53 13.27
C LYS A 70 4.07 -19.62 14.28
N LEU A 71 4.59 -19.49 15.52
CA LEU A 71 4.28 -20.42 16.61
C LEU A 71 2.79 -20.37 16.99
N TYR A 72 2.21 -19.17 17.06
CA TYR A 72 0.78 -19.00 17.34
C TYR A 72 -0.09 -19.62 16.24
N LEU A 73 0.21 -19.34 14.98
CA LEU A 73 -0.55 -19.87 13.85
C LEU A 73 -0.39 -21.40 13.68
N SER A 74 0.73 -21.97 14.13
CA SER A 74 0.96 -23.42 14.04
C SER A 74 -0.09 -24.23 14.82
N GLN A 75 -0.71 -23.64 15.82
CA GLN A 75 -1.78 -24.26 16.62
C GLN A 75 -3.12 -24.37 15.86
N TYR A 76 -3.28 -23.54 14.83
CA TYR A 76 -4.52 -23.42 14.04
C TYR A 76 -4.35 -23.84 12.58
N ARG A 77 -3.14 -24.20 12.19
CA ARG A 77 -2.83 -24.51 10.80
C ARG A 77 -3.35 -25.91 10.42
N ILE A 78 -3.88 -26.03 9.22
CA ILE A 78 -4.18 -27.32 8.60
C ILE A 78 -2.85 -28.02 8.27
N LEU A 79 -2.77 -29.34 8.40
CA LEU A 79 -1.52 -30.12 8.26
C LEU A 79 -0.83 -29.92 6.91
N THR A 80 -1.60 -29.61 5.87
CA THR A 80 -1.12 -29.43 4.50
C THR A 80 -0.60 -28.02 4.20
N ASP A 81 -0.95 -27.01 5.02
CA ASP A 81 -0.63 -25.61 4.72
C ASP A 81 0.77 -25.23 5.25
N ALA A 82 1.65 -24.84 4.37
CA ALA A 82 2.94 -24.22 4.70
C ALA A 82 2.77 -22.70 4.69
N ILE A 83 2.89 -22.04 5.86
CA ILE A 83 2.74 -20.59 5.99
C ILE A 83 4.12 -19.96 6.09
N ASN A 84 4.47 -19.13 5.10
CA ASN A 84 5.67 -18.31 5.08
C ASN A 84 5.31 -16.88 5.49
N ILE A 85 5.91 -16.37 6.57
CA ILE A 85 5.65 -15.02 7.06
C ILE A 85 6.72 -14.08 6.49
N LYS A 86 6.27 -13.13 5.68
CA LYS A 86 7.12 -12.13 5.03
C LYS A 86 6.69 -10.72 5.47
N ASN A 87 7.62 -9.75 5.47
CA ASN A 87 7.22 -8.36 5.61
C ASN A 87 6.58 -7.88 4.32
N ALA A 88 5.49 -7.13 4.40
CA ALA A 88 4.99 -6.40 3.25
C ALA A 88 5.94 -5.25 2.90
N PHE A 89 5.99 -4.89 1.62
CA PHE A 89 6.84 -3.82 1.12
C PHE A 89 6.10 -2.49 1.19
N ILE A 90 6.68 -1.50 1.85
CA ILE A 90 6.09 -0.16 2.00
C ILE A 90 6.53 0.69 0.82
N ILE A 91 5.56 1.13 -0.01
CA ILE A 91 5.78 2.02 -1.14
C ILE A 91 5.39 3.44 -0.72
N ASN A 92 6.39 4.30 -0.59
CA ASN A 92 6.17 5.71 -0.33
C ASN A 92 5.75 6.40 -1.62
N ILE A 93 4.59 7.04 -1.63
CA ILE A 93 4.03 7.70 -2.80
C ILE A 93 3.96 9.21 -2.62
N ALA A 94 4.06 9.93 -3.74
CA ALA A 94 3.71 11.34 -3.84
C ALA A 94 2.63 11.51 -4.91
N VAL A 95 1.62 12.30 -4.60
CA VAL A 95 0.51 12.59 -5.51
C VAL A 95 0.67 14.00 -6.06
N LYS A 96 0.71 14.12 -7.39
CA LYS A 96 0.73 15.39 -8.12
C LYS A 96 -0.59 15.61 -8.83
N PHE A 97 -1.16 16.79 -8.66
CA PHE A 97 -2.38 17.21 -9.35
C PHE A 97 -2.38 18.73 -9.49
N SER A 98 -3.14 19.24 -10.45
CA SER A 98 -3.46 20.66 -10.59
C SER A 98 -4.96 20.86 -10.44
N ILE A 99 -5.37 21.97 -9.83
CA ILE A 99 -6.78 22.30 -9.63
C ILE A 99 -7.09 23.68 -10.22
N ILE A 100 -8.30 23.82 -10.78
CA ILE A 100 -8.88 25.09 -11.16
C ILE A 100 -9.82 25.52 -10.05
N VAL A 101 -9.51 26.67 -9.43
CA VAL A 101 -10.26 27.21 -8.31
C VAL A 101 -11.31 28.21 -8.79
N ARG A 102 -12.48 28.20 -8.14
CA ARG A 102 -13.56 29.15 -8.42
C ARG A 102 -13.10 30.59 -8.19
N LYS A 103 -13.47 31.49 -9.09
CA LYS A 103 -13.14 32.92 -8.97
C LYS A 103 -13.69 33.49 -7.65
N GLY A 104 -12.87 34.30 -6.97
CA GLY A 104 -13.22 34.97 -5.71
C GLY A 104 -12.86 34.18 -4.45
N LEU A 105 -12.34 32.96 -4.56
CA LEU A 105 -11.83 32.18 -3.42
C LEU A 105 -10.31 32.27 -3.32
N ASN A 106 -9.80 32.10 -2.10
CA ASN A 106 -8.36 32.05 -1.85
C ASN A 106 -7.80 30.72 -2.36
N HIS A 107 -6.92 30.82 -3.37
CA HIS A 107 -6.30 29.64 -3.99
C HIS A 107 -5.51 28.78 -2.99
N ASN A 108 -4.81 29.41 -2.04
CA ASN A 108 -4.00 28.68 -1.06
C ASN A 108 -4.88 27.85 -0.09
N ASP A 109 -6.01 28.40 0.32
CA ASP A 109 -6.93 27.70 1.22
C ASP A 109 -7.60 26.50 0.51
N VAL A 110 -8.06 26.69 -0.74
CA VAL A 110 -8.64 25.60 -1.53
C VAL A 110 -7.62 24.52 -1.81
N SER A 111 -6.37 24.91 -2.17
CA SER A 111 -5.27 23.94 -2.39
C SER A 111 -4.94 23.15 -1.13
N PHE A 112 -4.89 23.82 0.03
CA PHE A 112 -4.67 23.15 1.31
C PHE A 112 -5.77 22.13 1.61
N ARG A 113 -7.05 22.49 1.41
CA ARG A 113 -8.19 21.59 1.60
C ARG A 113 -8.13 20.39 0.64
N ALA A 114 -7.72 20.61 -0.61
CA ALA A 114 -7.52 19.52 -1.59
C ALA A 114 -6.41 18.55 -1.14
N ILE A 115 -5.27 19.07 -0.68
CA ILE A 115 -4.18 18.25 -0.12
C ILE A 115 -4.66 17.44 1.08
N GLN A 116 -5.45 18.04 1.97
CA GLN A 116 -6.01 17.34 3.13
C GLN A 116 -7.03 16.25 2.72
N ALA A 117 -7.78 16.46 1.63
CA ALA A 117 -8.69 15.45 1.09
C ALA A 117 -7.90 14.24 0.57
N VAL A 118 -6.82 14.46 -0.20
CA VAL A 118 -5.93 13.39 -0.68
C VAL A 118 -5.28 12.65 0.50
N LYS A 119 -4.76 13.37 1.50
CA LYS A 119 -4.20 12.73 2.71
C LYS A 119 -5.21 11.87 3.45
N ARG A 120 -6.48 12.31 3.56
CA ARG A 120 -7.56 11.51 4.16
C ARG A 120 -7.91 10.27 3.33
N HIS A 121 -7.81 10.35 2.01
CA HIS A 121 -8.01 9.20 1.13
C HIS A 121 -6.95 8.11 1.41
N PHE A 122 -5.68 8.50 1.57
CA PHE A 122 -4.55 7.60 1.82
C PHE A 122 -4.26 7.33 3.31
N GLN A 123 -5.23 7.53 4.20
CA GLN A 123 -5.04 7.16 5.61
C GLN A 123 -4.69 5.67 5.76
N THR A 124 -3.63 5.39 6.51
CA THR A 124 -3.12 4.02 6.76
C THR A 124 -4.19 3.05 7.28
N THR A 125 -5.19 3.56 8.01
CA THR A 125 -6.29 2.74 8.54
C THR A 125 -7.24 2.23 7.45
N LYS A 126 -7.38 2.96 6.34
CA LYS A 126 -8.33 2.63 5.25
C LYS A 126 -7.73 1.70 4.21
N TRP A 127 -6.42 1.76 3.99
CA TRP A 127 -5.75 1.01 2.94
C TRP A 127 -5.34 -0.39 3.40
N GLN A 128 -5.50 -1.37 2.52
CA GLN A 128 -5.06 -2.74 2.73
C GLN A 128 -3.79 -3.04 1.93
N ILE A 129 -3.10 -4.11 2.32
CA ILE A 129 -1.98 -4.64 1.54
C ILE A 129 -2.54 -5.15 0.20
N ASN A 130 -1.82 -4.93 -0.90
CA ASN A 130 -2.18 -5.31 -2.26
C ASN A 130 -3.48 -4.66 -2.79
N GLN A 131 -3.88 -3.51 -2.24
CA GLN A 131 -5.01 -2.76 -2.74
C GLN A 131 -4.57 -1.86 -3.90
N PRO A 132 -5.20 -1.93 -5.08
CA PRO A 132 -4.85 -1.08 -6.21
C PRO A 132 -5.23 0.38 -5.96
N ILE A 133 -4.43 1.30 -6.50
CA ILE A 133 -4.75 2.73 -6.49
C ILE A 133 -5.51 3.07 -7.76
N ILE A 134 -6.73 3.58 -7.61
CA ILE A 134 -7.57 4.04 -8.72
C ILE A 134 -7.44 5.56 -8.83
N LEU A 135 -6.80 6.05 -9.89
CA LEU A 135 -6.53 7.49 -10.07
C LEU A 135 -7.80 8.34 -10.16
N SER A 136 -8.85 7.80 -10.78
CA SER A 136 -10.15 8.47 -10.88
C SER A 136 -10.81 8.70 -9.52
N ASP A 137 -10.62 7.80 -8.56
CA ASP A 137 -11.16 7.98 -7.20
C ASP A 137 -10.48 9.15 -6.49
N ILE A 138 -9.16 9.30 -6.67
CA ILE A 138 -8.42 10.44 -6.14
C ILE A 138 -8.89 11.74 -6.77
N ALA A 139 -9.08 11.77 -8.10
CA ALA A 139 -9.61 12.93 -8.79
C ALA A 139 -11.02 13.30 -8.29
N ASN A 140 -11.88 12.31 -8.08
CA ASN A 140 -13.21 12.50 -7.53
C ASN A 140 -13.19 13.05 -6.09
N GLU A 141 -12.26 12.58 -5.24
CA GLU A 141 -12.12 13.12 -3.88
C GLU A 141 -11.64 14.58 -3.88
N ILE A 142 -10.78 14.96 -4.85
CA ILE A 142 -10.36 16.35 -5.03
C ILE A 142 -11.54 17.21 -5.51
N LEU A 143 -12.36 16.73 -6.45
CA LEU A 143 -13.53 17.45 -6.97
C LEU A 143 -14.62 17.69 -5.92
N LYS A 144 -14.72 16.87 -4.88
CA LYS A 144 -15.65 17.06 -3.77
C LYS A 144 -15.29 18.25 -2.87
N VAL A 145 -14.08 18.79 -3.00
CA VAL A 145 -13.63 19.92 -2.17
C VAL A 145 -14.31 21.19 -2.64
N ASP A 146 -14.99 21.89 -1.72
CA ASP A 146 -15.65 23.15 -2.06
C ASP A 146 -14.63 24.19 -2.53
N GLY A 147 -14.95 24.82 -3.66
CA GLY A 147 -14.08 25.78 -4.35
C GLY A 147 -13.25 25.19 -5.49
N VAL A 148 -13.17 23.89 -5.64
CA VAL A 148 -12.57 23.25 -6.81
C VAL A 148 -13.61 23.21 -7.93
N VAL A 149 -13.25 23.70 -9.11
CA VAL A 149 -14.10 23.65 -10.31
C VAL A 149 -13.77 22.44 -11.14
N SER A 150 -12.48 22.17 -11.30
CA SER A 150 -11.98 21.07 -12.13
C SER A 150 -10.60 20.63 -11.66
N VAL A 151 -10.26 19.39 -11.93
CA VAL A 151 -8.87 18.87 -11.85
C VAL A 151 -8.28 18.94 -13.24
N SER A 152 -7.07 19.45 -13.34
CA SER A 152 -6.31 19.57 -14.58
C SER A 152 -5.05 18.71 -14.51
N PRO A 153 -4.54 18.19 -15.63
CA PRO A 153 -3.25 17.53 -15.65
C PRO A 153 -2.15 18.39 -15.03
N PRO A 154 -1.24 17.84 -14.23
CA PRO A 154 -0.14 18.58 -13.63
C PRO A 154 0.89 19.06 -14.66
N ASP A 155 1.00 18.39 -15.79
CA ASP A 155 1.81 18.80 -16.95
C ASP A 155 0.92 19.46 -18.00
N HIS A 156 0.94 20.79 -18.03
CA HIS A 156 0.15 21.58 -18.98
C HIS A 156 0.66 21.48 -20.43
N ASN A 157 1.87 20.98 -20.64
CA ASN A 157 2.45 20.79 -21.98
C ASN A 157 2.03 19.48 -22.63
N ASN A 158 1.45 18.56 -21.85
CA ASN A 158 0.96 17.27 -22.34
C ASN A 158 -0.55 17.12 -22.03
N PRO A 159 -1.43 17.49 -22.98
CA PRO A 159 -2.88 17.41 -22.77
C PRO A 159 -3.40 15.98 -22.59
N ASN A 160 -2.61 14.97 -22.93
CA ASN A 160 -2.95 13.55 -22.74
C ASN A 160 -2.40 12.98 -21.43
N SER A 161 -1.83 13.81 -20.55
CA SER A 161 -1.38 13.35 -19.25
C SER A 161 -2.56 13.08 -18.30
N ASP A 162 -2.39 12.13 -17.40
CA ASP A 162 -3.40 11.81 -16.39
C ASP A 162 -3.70 13.01 -15.50
N LEU A 163 -4.97 13.14 -15.08
CA LEU A 163 -5.43 14.23 -14.18
C LEU A 163 -4.70 14.20 -12.84
N VAL A 164 -4.31 13.01 -12.40
CA VAL A 164 -3.55 12.79 -11.17
C VAL A 164 -2.37 11.89 -11.50
N VAL A 165 -1.18 12.29 -11.10
CA VAL A 165 0.05 11.53 -11.29
C VAL A 165 0.56 11.06 -9.93
N ILE A 166 0.85 9.78 -9.82
CA ILE A 166 1.44 9.18 -8.63
C ILE A 166 2.91 8.90 -8.90
N GLU A 167 3.77 9.36 -8.00
CA GLU A 167 5.21 9.10 -8.07
C GLU A 167 5.64 8.14 -6.98
N ASN A 168 6.34 7.10 -7.36
CA ASN A 168 6.99 6.17 -6.43
C ASN A 168 8.31 6.76 -5.94
N ARG A 169 8.54 6.60 -4.67
CA ARG A 169 9.76 7.08 -4.02
C ARG A 169 10.74 5.98 -3.66
N ASN A 170 10.37 4.76 -3.88
CA ASN A 170 11.21 3.59 -3.65
C ASN A 170 11.57 2.95 -4.98
N LEU A 171 12.83 3.02 -5.38
CA LEU A 171 13.35 2.50 -6.65
C LEU A 171 13.24 0.97 -6.80
N LEU A 172 12.87 0.23 -5.76
CA LEU A 172 12.90 -1.23 -5.71
C LEU A 172 11.51 -1.89 -5.67
N SER A 173 10.44 -1.19 -6.03
CA SER A 173 9.06 -1.67 -5.83
C SER A 173 8.48 -2.48 -6.98
N GLN A 174 9.26 -2.93 -7.94
CA GLN A 174 8.73 -3.70 -9.07
C GLN A 174 8.54 -5.17 -8.70
N GLY A 175 7.32 -5.68 -8.85
CA GLY A 175 7.05 -7.11 -8.87
C GLY A 175 6.74 -7.80 -7.54
N TYR A 176 6.40 -7.08 -6.48
CA TYR A 176 6.04 -7.69 -5.19
C TYR A 176 4.51 -7.69 -4.97
N SER A 177 3.95 -8.86 -4.69
CA SER A 177 2.52 -9.04 -4.37
C SER A 177 2.12 -8.62 -2.94
N GLY A 178 3.05 -8.13 -2.13
CA GLY A 178 2.83 -7.73 -0.73
C GLY A 178 3.01 -6.24 -0.49
N ASN A 179 2.65 -5.39 -1.45
CA ASN A 179 2.86 -3.95 -1.36
C ASN A 179 1.76 -3.24 -0.55
N VAL A 180 2.15 -2.19 0.16
CA VAL A 180 1.25 -1.22 0.76
C VAL A 180 1.73 0.19 0.46
N TYR A 181 0.80 1.10 0.18
CA TYR A 181 1.11 2.48 -0.17
C TYR A 181 1.09 3.37 1.06
N ASP A 182 2.10 4.23 1.18
CA ASP A 182 2.25 5.22 2.25
C ASP A 182 2.57 6.59 1.66
N ILE A 183 1.79 7.60 2.03
CA ILE A 183 1.96 8.99 1.58
C ILE A 183 2.70 9.85 2.63
N THR A 184 2.93 9.35 3.83
CA THR A 184 3.46 10.16 4.93
C THR A 184 4.88 10.66 4.71
N SER A 185 5.73 9.90 4.02
CA SER A 185 7.11 10.28 3.69
C SER A 185 7.29 10.91 2.31
N ALA A 186 6.35 11.73 1.88
CA ALA A 186 6.26 12.30 0.55
C ALA A 186 7.35 13.33 0.15
N THR A 187 8.62 13.17 0.52
CA THR A 187 9.69 14.15 0.23
C THR A 187 10.68 13.77 -0.89
N ARG A 188 10.54 12.62 -1.57
CA ARG A 188 11.49 12.18 -2.62
C ARG A 188 10.79 11.76 -3.92
N LYS A 189 11.42 11.92 -5.08
CA LYS A 189 10.85 11.70 -6.42
C LYS A 189 10.98 10.26 -6.92
N GLY A 190 9.97 9.75 -7.61
CA GLY A 190 9.97 8.46 -8.29
C GLY A 190 8.59 8.13 -8.89
N ILE A 191 8.49 7.32 -9.92
CA ILE A 191 7.24 7.04 -10.65
C ILE A 191 6.69 5.69 -10.23
N ILE A 192 5.40 5.61 -9.90
CA ILE A 192 4.68 4.36 -9.66
C ILE A 192 3.85 4.01 -10.88
N TYR A 193 4.03 2.76 -11.30
CA TYR A 193 2.96 2.07 -11.99
C TYR A 193 2.15 1.32 -10.92
N PRO A 194 0.82 1.49 -10.83
CA PRO A 194 0.02 0.51 -10.11
C PRO A 194 0.38 -0.86 -10.69
N SER A 195 0.63 -1.86 -9.83
CA SER A 195 0.83 -3.21 -10.35
C SER A 195 -0.43 -3.56 -11.13
N LEU A 196 -0.27 -3.74 -12.42
CA LEU A 196 -1.28 -4.31 -13.28
C LEU A 196 -1.23 -5.81 -13.02
N ASP A 197 -2.06 -6.28 -12.10
CA ASP A 197 -2.49 -7.68 -12.03
C ASP A 197 -3.87 -7.81 -12.64
#